data_f6cc9fdde65a1fdb7973bfeca132cf0f
#
_entry.id   f6cc9fdde65a1fdb7973bfeca132cf0f
#
_cell.length_a   1.000
_cell.length_b   1.000
_cell.length_c   1.000
_cell.angle_alpha   90.00
_cell.angle_beta   90.00
_cell.angle_gamma   90.00
#
_symmetry.space_group_name_H-M   'P 1'
#
loop_
_entity.id
_entity.type
_entity.pdbx_description
1 polymer ?
#
loop_
_entity_poly.entity_id
_entity_poly.type
_entity_poly.pdbx_seq_one_letter_code
_entity_poly.pdbx_strand_id
1 'polypeptide(L)'
;MIHIDLCHSMPTLSQRYKLRVVPYEDDYDKIMEVYQSLWTKFDFLIGAFNSNPILSFASCKQLGTYNVCVALPRSHPLAKKEKLSITDLYNEKLLCVSSGDCLNLDDFRKDMQTFYPQIILEDVGYFYDLDTFNRCEEEGCLLLTLDAWDNIHPSLFTLPVEWDYQMPYGLLYKKNPPKQVKDCLKELINMSNRTKLQLEDAFKELLLEKTFHKITIKDLMDKCHISRIAFYYHFQDLYDLIEWILIEDARKALKKRKIMYIGKKDFLIFLKRFILINHLF
;
A
#
# COMPACT_ATOMS: atom_id res chain seq x y z
N MET A 1 -5.55 -6.89 -12.05
CA MET A 1 -5.55 -7.67 -10.79
C MET A 1 -6.54 -7.01 -9.85
N ILE A 2 -7.64 -7.68 -9.51
CA ILE A 2 -8.64 -7.14 -8.58
C ILE A 2 -8.07 -7.32 -7.19
N HIS A 3 -7.89 -6.22 -6.44
CA HIS A 3 -7.47 -6.32 -5.06
C HIS A 3 -8.46 -7.16 -4.26
N ILE A 4 -7.96 -8.25 -3.69
CA ILE A 4 -8.66 -9.20 -2.82
C ILE A 4 -9.35 -8.49 -1.64
N ASP A 5 -8.90 -7.31 -1.31
CA ASP A 5 -9.25 -6.54 -0.11
C ASP A 5 -10.64 -5.91 -0.15
N LEU A 6 -11.11 -5.47 -1.31
CA LEU A 6 -12.52 -5.07 -1.47
C LEU A 6 -13.45 -6.28 -1.39
N CYS A 7 -12.97 -7.47 -1.75
CA CYS A 7 -13.78 -8.68 -1.74
C CYS A 7 -14.28 -9.05 -0.34
N HIS A 8 -13.55 -8.73 0.74
CA HIS A 8 -14.02 -9.03 2.11
C HIS A 8 -15.12 -8.10 2.60
N SER A 9 -15.14 -6.85 2.14
CA SER A 9 -16.22 -5.92 2.43
C SER A 9 -17.42 -6.11 1.48
N MET A 10 -17.24 -6.81 0.37
CA MET A 10 -18.27 -7.02 -0.65
C MET A 10 -19.55 -7.72 -0.17
N PRO A 11 -19.53 -8.76 0.69
CA PRO A 11 -20.77 -9.41 1.12
C PRO A 11 -21.73 -8.46 1.83
N THR A 12 -21.21 -7.53 2.63
CA THR A 12 -22.03 -6.56 3.37
C THR A 12 -22.49 -5.40 2.46
N LEU A 13 -21.61 -4.95 1.56
CA LEU A 13 -21.95 -3.92 0.59
C LEU A 13 -22.91 -4.44 -0.48
N SER A 14 -22.78 -5.68 -0.93
CA SER A 14 -23.64 -6.30 -1.93
C SER A 14 -25.10 -6.45 -1.49
N GLN A 15 -25.39 -6.40 -0.18
CA GLN A 15 -26.74 -6.35 0.33
C GLN A 15 -27.46 -5.02 0.04
N ARG A 16 -26.71 -3.92 -0.10
CA ARG A 16 -27.25 -2.57 -0.33
C ARG A 16 -26.94 -2.02 -1.71
N TYR A 17 -25.83 -2.42 -2.30
CA TYR A 17 -25.34 -1.95 -3.60
C TYR A 17 -25.15 -3.12 -4.56
N LYS A 18 -25.56 -2.93 -5.81
CA LYS A 18 -25.26 -3.90 -6.86
C LYS A 18 -23.81 -3.68 -7.32
N LEU A 19 -22.89 -4.39 -6.68
CA LEU A 19 -21.47 -4.32 -7.03
C LEU A 19 -21.19 -5.16 -8.28
N ARG A 20 -20.54 -4.56 -9.25
CA ARG A 20 -20.03 -5.22 -10.45
C ARG A 20 -18.55 -4.91 -10.58
N VAL A 21 -17.72 -5.93 -10.46
CA VAL A 21 -16.30 -5.83 -10.72
C VAL A 21 -16.05 -6.09 -12.19
N VAL A 22 -15.35 -5.18 -12.86
CA VAL A 22 -15.01 -5.28 -14.27
C VAL A 22 -13.49 -5.27 -14.38
N PRO A 23 -12.87 -6.37 -14.81
CA PRO A 23 -11.45 -6.38 -15.10
C PRO A 23 -11.18 -5.49 -16.32
N TYR A 24 -10.03 -4.85 -16.35
CA TYR A 24 -9.53 -4.15 -17.53
C TYR A 24 -8.15 -4.72 -17.89
N GLU A 25 -7.77 -4.58 -19.15
CA GLU A 25 -6.47 -4.99 -19.62
C GLU A 25 -5.44 -3.94 -19.22
N ASP A 26 -4.27 -4.40 -18.77
CA ASP A 26 -3.17 -3.56 -18.30
C ASP A 26 -2.35 -3.05 -19.52
N ASP A 27 -2.98 -2.18 -20.27
CA ASP A 27 -2.46 -1.53 -21.47
C ASP A 27 -2.70 -0.03 -21.34
N TYR A 28 -1.75 0.78 -21.76
CA TYR A 28 -1.79 2.24 -21.57
C TYR A 28 -3.06 2.88 -22.12
N ASP A 29 -3.40 2.58 -23.37
CA ASP A 29 -4.56 3.18 -24.03
C ASP A 29 -5.86 2.74 -23.37
N LYS A 30 -5.95 1.47 -22.96
CA LYS A 30 -7.10 0.92 -22.26
C LYS A 30 -7.25 1.47 -20.85
N ILE A 31 -6.15 1.65 -20.12
CA ILE A 31 -6.15 2.30 -18.81
C ILE A 31 -6.61 3.76 -18.95
N MET A 32 -6.11 4.49 -19.94
CA MET A 32 -6.55 5.86 -20.20
C MET A 32 -8.04 5.93 -20.60
N GLU A 33 -8.53 4.96 -21.36
CA GLU A 33 -9.97 4.83 -21.65
C GLU A 33 -10.79 4.56 -20.39
N VAL A 34 -10.30 3.70 -19.48
CA VAL A 34 -10.93 3.43 -18.18
C VAL A 34 -10.96 4.71 -17.35
N TYR A 35 -9.87 5.46 -17.25
CA TYR A 35 -9.84 6.74 -16.54
C TYR A 35 -10.85 7.74 -17.11
N GLN A 36 -10.95 7.87 -18.43
CA GLN A 36 -11.91 8.73 -19.09
C GLN A 36 -13.36 8.25 -18.90
N SER A 37 -13.54 6.93 -18.71
CA SER A 37 -14.85 6.29 -18.49
C SER A 37 -15.30 6.29 -17.03
N LEU A 38 -14.47 6.73 -16.12
CA LEU A 38 -14.73 6.76 -14.67
C LEU A 38 -15.95 7.57 -14.28
N TRP A 39 -16.80 8.02 -15.09
CA TRP A 39 -18.01 8.79 -14.74
C TRP A 39 -19.20 8.42 -15.59
N THR A 40 -18.93 7.60 -16.59
CA THR A 40 -19.93 7.19 -17.57
C THR A 40 -20.20 5.69 -17.49
N LYS A 41 -19.14 4.90 -17.30
CA LYS A 41 -19.22 3.43 -17.25
C LYS A 41 -18.92 2.86 -15.85
N PHE A 42 -18.06 3.54 -15.07
CA PHE A 42 -17.59 3.07 -13.77
C PHE A 42 -17.73 4.14 -12.70
N ASP A 43 -18.14 3.75 -11.50
CA ASP A 43 -18.25 4.64 -10.34
C ASP A 43 -16.93 4.76 -9.60
N PHE A 44 -16.12 3.70 -9.62
CA PHE A 44 -14.85 3.57 -8.91
C PHE A 44 -13.81 2.86 -9.76
N LEU A 45 -12.53 3.21 -9.52
CA LEU A 45 -11.38 2.47 -9.98
C LEU A 45 -10.45 2.25 -8.78
N ILE A 46 -9.86 1.05 -8.67
CA ILE A 46 -8.83 0.75 -7.68
C ILE A 46 -7.49 0.72 -8.38
N GLY A 47 -6.55 1.49 -7.87
CA GLY A 47 -5.20 1.55 -8.44
C GLY A 47 -4.28 2.47 -7.66
N ALA A 48 -3.02 2.52 -8.07
CA ALA A 48 -2.11 3.56 -7.65
C ALA A 48 -2.64 4.93 -8.11
N PHE A 49 -2.51 5.96 -7.29
CA PHE A 49 -3.18 7.23 -7.57
C PHE A 49 -2.27 8.46 -7.51
N ASN A 50 -0.97 8.29 -7.40
CA ASN A 50 -0.04 9.41 -7.24
C ASN A 50 0.40 10.02 -8.57
N SER A 51 -0.57 10.20 -9.47
CA SER A 51 -0.41 10.86 -10.76
C SER A 51 -1.12 12.19 -10.76
N ASN A 52 -0.41 13.27 -11.10
CA ASN A 52 -0.98 14.62 -11.20
C ASN A 52 -2.11 14.72 -12.23
N PRO A 53 -2.01 14.14 -13.43
CA PRO A 53 -3.12 14.13 -14.39
C PRO A 53 -4.39 13.53 -13.79
N ILE A 54 -4.30 12.37 -13.11
CA ILE A 54 -5.46 11.69 -12.51
C ILE A 54 -6.07 12.55 -11.41
N LEU A 55 -5.25 13.08 -10.51
CA LEU A 55 -5.72 13.91 -9.38
C LEU A 55 -6.29 15.26 -9.82
N SER A 56 -6.06 15.69 -11.06
CA SER A 56 -6.69 16.91 -11.59
C SER A 56 -8.22 16.78 -11.71
N PHE A 57 -8.74 15.61 -12.04
CA PHE A 57 -10.18 15.36 -12.27
C PHE A 57 -10.80 14.34 -11.31
N ALA A 58 -10.00 13.48 -10.68
CA ALA A 58 -10.43 12.47 -9.72
C ALA A 58 -10.15 12.89 -8.29
N SER A 59 -10.89 12.31 -7.36
CA SER A 59 -10.55 12.24 -5.94
C SER A 59 -10.14 10.82 -5.62
N CYS A 60 -9.26 10.66 -4.64
CA CYS A 60 -8.85 9.35 -4.15
C CYS A 60 -9.14 9.19 -2.67
N LYS A 61 -9.66 8.03 -2.31
CA LYS A 61 -9.62 7.54 -0.94
C LYS A 61 -8.52 6.51 -0.84
N GLN A 62 -7.42 6.86 -0.21
CA GLN A 62 -6.33 5.92 0.05
C GLN A 62 -6.84 4.73 0.86
N LEU A 63 -6.52 3.53 0.41
CA LEU A 63 -6.81 2.26 1.06
C LEU A 63 -5.59 1.70 1.76
N GLY A 64 -4.40 1.89 1.17
CA GLY A 64 -3.14 1.41 1.72
C GLY A 64 -1.95 1.90 0.92
N THR A 65 -0.81 1.26 1.17
CA THR A 65 0.44 1.45 0.43
C THR A 65 1.01 0.09 0.05
N TYR A 66 1.67 0.02 -1.10
CA TYR A 66 2.53 -1.08 -1.50
C TYR A 66 3.97 -0.71 -1.21
N ASN A 67 4.78 -1.68 -0.80
CA ASN A 67 6.20 -1.48 -0.73
C ASN A 67 6.80 -1.57 -2.13
N VAL A 68 7.70 -0.66 -2.45
CA VAL A 68 8.49 -0.74 -3.68
C VAL A 68 9.53 -1.84 -3.50
N CYS A 69 9.55 -2.77 -4.43
CA CYS A 69 10.37 -3.97 -4.43
C CYS A 69 11.15 -4.09 -5.75
N VAL A 70 11.93 -5.13 -5.87
CA VAL A 70 12.64 -5.46 -7.11
C VAL A 70 12.28 -6.88 -7.53
N ALA A 71 11.79 -7.02 -8.76
CA ALA A 71 11.66 -8.31 -9.41
C ALA A 71 12.93 -8.63 -10.20
N LEU A 72 13.28 -9.89 -10.24
CA LEU A 72 14.46 -10.38 -10.94
C LEU A 72 14.26 -11.81 -11.44
N PRO A 73 15.00 -12.24 -12.48
CA PRO A 73 14.96 -13.61 -12.97
C PRO A 73 15.35 -14.61 -11.88
N ARG A 74 14.69 -15.77 -11.88
CA ARG A 74 15.04 -16.88 -10.96
C ARG A 74 16.47 -17.38 -11.14
N SER A 75 17.07 -17.14 -12.30
CA SER A 75 18.46 -17.48 -12.62
C SER A 75 19.47 -16.43 -12.13
N HIS A 76 19.00 -15.25 -11.70
CA HIS A 76 19.87 -14.16 -11.30
C HIS A 76 20.68 -14.51 -10.03
N PRO A 77 21.96 -14.09 -9.90
CA PRO A 77 22.76 -14.37 -8.69
C PRO A 77 22.12 -13.91 -7.37
N LEU A 78 21.41 -12.77 -7.41
CA LEU A 78 20.69 -12.21 -6.25
C LEU A 78 19.45 -13.01 -5.86
N ALA A 79 18.98 -13.94 -6.70
CA ALA A 79 17.82 -14.77 -6.44
C ALA A 79 17.94 -15.68 -5.20
N LYS A 80 19.16 -15.85 -4.68
CA LYS A 80 19.43 -16.64 -3.48
C LYS A 80 19.21 -15.88 -2.17
N LYS A 81 18.94 -14.57 -2.26
CA LYS A 81 18.70 -13.72 -1.10
C LYS A 81 17.23 -13.71 -0.74
N GLU A 82 16.92 -13.47 0.52
CA GLU A 82 15.55 -13.24 1.00
C GLU A 82 15.19 -11.75 0.95
N LYS A 83 16.20 -10.88 1.00
CA LYS A 83 16.08 -9.43 0.96
C LYS A 83 17.32 -8.82 0.33
N LEU A 84 17.14 -7.75 -0.44
CA LEU A 84 18.23 -7.01 -1.07
C LEU A 84 18.62 -5.81 -0.21
N SER A 85 19.90 -5.55 -0.12
CA SER A 85 20.43 -4.25 0.32
C SER A 85 20.57 -3.33 -0.90
N ILE A 86 20.63 -2.01 -0.67
CA ILE A 86 20.80 -1.06 -1.78
C ILE A 86 22.12 -1.29 -2.53
N THR A 87 23.16 -1.76 -1.85
CA THR A 87 24.45 -2.06 -2.45
C THR A 87 24.44 -3.30 -3.36
N ASP A 88 23.46 -4.18 -3.21
CA ASP A 88 23.27 -5.31 -4.12
C ASP A 88 22.85 -4.86 -5.52
N LEU A 89 22.28 -3.65 -5.63
CA LEU A 89 21.84 -3.07 -6.90
C LEU A 89 22.94 -2.30 -7.63
N TYR A 90 24.15 -2.17 -7.05
CA TYR A 90 25.25 -1.43 -7.68
C TYR A 90 25.73 -2.16 -8.93
N ASN A 91 25.86 -1.40 -10.02
CA ASN A 91 26.21 -1.85 -11.36
C ASN A 91 25.17 -2.77 -12.01
N GLU A 92 24.03 -2.96 -11.36
CA GLU A 92 22.89 -3.65 -11.95
C GLU A 92 22.04 -2.66 -12.77
N LYS A 93 21.44 -3.17 -13.84
CA LYS A 93 20.45 -2.45 -14.65
C LYS A 93 19.09 -2.62 -13.98
N LEU A 94 18.47 -1.53 -13.56
CA LEU A 94 17.14 -1.51 -12.96
C LEU A 94 16.17 -0.85 -13.94
N LEU A 95 15.32 -1.68 -14.54
CA LEU A 95 14.21 -1.24 -15.38
C LEU A 95 13.15 -0.55 -14.51
N CYS A 96 12.69 0.62 -14.91
CA CYS A 96 11.63 1.31 -14.22
C CYS A 96 10.79 2.16 -15.19
N VAL A 97 9.54 2.42 -14.82
CA VAL A 97 8.66 3.29 -15.62
C VAL A 97 9.29 4.68 -15.78
N SER A 98 9.00 5.29 -16.93
CA SER A 98 9.51 6.62 -17.28
C SER A 98 9.03 7.67 -16.27
N SER A 99 9.84 8.72 -16.10
CA SER A 99 9.51 9.83 -15.19
C SER A 99 8.38 10.70 -15.74
N GLY A 100 7.69 11.41 -14.83
CA GLY A 100 6.70 12.45 -15.12
C GLY A 100 5.26 12.08 -14.89
N ASP A 101 4.94 10.80 -14.69
CA ASP A 101 3.57 10.35 -14.45
C ASP A 101 3.28 9.99 -12.98
N CYS A 102 4.29 9.58 -12.23
CA CYS A 102 4.14 9.15 -10.83
C CYS A 102 5.12 9.84 -9.89
N LEU A 103 4.62 10.73 -9.03
CA LEU A 103 5.45 11.53 -8.12
C LEU A 103 6.35 10.69 -7.21
N ASN A 104 5.86 9.58 -6.66
CA ASN A 104 6.67 8.72 -5.78
C ASN A 104 7.83 8.07 -6.54
N LEU A 105 7.61 7.68 -7.79
CA LEU A 105 8.67 7.10 -8.63
C LEU A 105 9.63 8.17 -9.14
N ASP A 106 9.15 9.39 -9.39
CA ASP A 106 10.02 10.52 -9.73
C ASP A 106 10.95 10.88 -8.57
N ASP A 107 10.43 10.90 -7.33
CA ASP A 107 11.24 11.10 -6.12
C ASP A 107 12.24 9.95 -5.94
N PHE A 108 11.81 8.69 -6.10
CA PHE A 108 12.69 7.53 -6.09
C PHE A 108 13.84 7.68 -7.10
N ARG A 109 13.53 8.01 -8.35
CA ARG A 109 14.53 8.18 -9.42
C ARG A 109 15.55 9.27 -9.09
N LYS A 110 15.06 10.40 -8.57
CA LYS A 110 15.90 11.52 -8.15
C LYS A 110 16.85 11.10 -7.02
N ASP A 111 16.38 10.36 -6.06
CA ASP A 111 17.19 9.86 -4.95
C ASP A 111 18.24 8.86 -5.46
N MET A 112 17.88 7.93 -6.34
CA MET A 112 18.82 6.98 -6.94
C MET A 112 19.92 7.72 -7.71
N GLN A 113 19.56 8.68 -8.56
CA GLN A 113 20.53 9.48 -9.34
C GLN A 113 21.44 10.32 -8.44
N THR A 114 20.93 10.82 -7.31
CA THR A 114 21.66 11.71 -6.42
C THR A 114 22.57 10.97 -5.45
N PHE A 115 22.06 9.91 -4.81
CA PHE A 115 22.74 9.23 -3.71
C PHE A 115 23.33 7.88 -4.09
N TYR A 116 22.83 7.26 -5.16
CA TYR A 116 23.22 5.91 -5.59
C TYR A 116 23.47 5.83 -7.10
N PRO A 117 24.34 6.70 -7.66
CA PRO A 117 24.57 6.78 -9.11
C PRO A 117 25.19 5.51 -9.70
N GLN A 118 25.57 4.55 -8.86
CA GLN A 118 26.07 3.24 -9.28
C GLN A 118 24.94 2.31 -9.76
N ILE A 119 23.68 2.63 -9.46
CA ILE A 119 22.50 1.90 -9.95
C ILE A 119 22.15 2.44 -11.33
N ILE A 120 22.10 1.57 -12.33
CA ILE A 120 21.83 1.95 -13.72
C ILE A 120 20.33 1.94 -13.96
N LEU A 121 19.68 3.10 -13.90
CA LEU A 121 18.25 3.21 -14.17
C LEU A 121 18.00 3.24 -15.68
N GLU A 122 17.07 2.41 -16.15
CA GLU A 122 16.67 2.37 -17.56
C GLU A 122 15.14 2.45 -17.69
N ASP A 123 14.68 3.32 -18.61
CA ASP A 123 13.27 3.57 -18.85
C ASP A 123 12.64 2.47 -19.73
N VAL A 124 11.43 2.02 -19.38
CA VAL A 124 10.68 1.02 -20.14
C VAL A 124 9.31 1.51 -20.62
N GLY A 125 9.05 2.79 -20.56
CA GLY A 125 7.75 3.38 -20.86
C GLY A 125 6.97 3.75 -19.59
N TYR A 126 5.69 4.08 -19.74
CA TYR A 126 4.85 4.51 -18.62
C TYR A 126 4.14 3.36 -17.89
N PHE A 127 4.11 2.19 -18.49
CA PHE A 127 3.50 0.98 -17.94
C PHE A 127 4.37 -0.24 -18.24
N TYR A 128 4.26 -1.25 -17.40
CA TYR A 128 4.90 -2.53 -17.66
C TYR A 128 3.94 -3.41 -18.46
N ASP A 129 4.42 -3.86 -19.58
CA ASP A 129 3.78 -4.85 -20.45
C ASP A 129 4.51 -6.20 -20.38
N LEU A 130 3.99 -7.16 -21.10
CA LEU A 130 4.59 -8.48 -21.18
C LEU A 130 6.01 -8.44 -21.75
N ASP A 131 6.26 -7.53 -22.71
CA ASP A 131 7.58 -7.37 -23.34
C ASP A 131 8.60 -6.85 -22.33
N THR A 132 8.19 -5.98 -21.39
CA THR A 132 9.05 -5.52 -20.29
C THR A 132 9.45 -6.70 -19.38
N PHE A 133 8.52 -7.58 -19.04
CA PHE A 133 8.83 -8.76 -18.21
C PHE A 133 9.73 -9.76 -18.94
N ASN A 134 9.45 -10.04 -20.22
CA ASN A 134 10.28 -10.91 -21.05
C ASN A 134 11.70 -10.32 -21.18
N ARG A 135 11.81 -9.04 -21.43
CA ARG A 135 13.08 -8.33 -21.52
C ARG A 135 13.89 -8.44 -20.22
N CYS A 136 13.23 -8.27 -19.06
CA CYS A 136 13.89 -8.42 -17.76
C CYS A 136 14.50 -9.82 -17.61
N GLU A 137 13.80 -10.87 -18.05
CA GLU A 137 14.30 -12.24 -18.04
C GLU A 137 15.46 -12.46 -19.02
N GLU A 138 15.29 -12.03 -20.28
CA GLU A 138 16.26 -12.24 -21.36
C GLU A 138 17.58 -11.52 -21.14
N GLU A 139 17.52 -10.28 -20.67
CA GLU A 139 18.70 -9.47 -20.38
C GLU A 139 19.31 -9.78 -19.00
N GLY A 140 18.61 -10.53 -18.14
CA GLY A 140 19.05 -10.82 -16.79
C GLY A 140 19.12 -9.58 -15.90
N CYS A 141 18.29 -8.57 -16.15
CA CYS A 141 18.29 -7.30 -15.42
C CYS A 141 17.25 -7.33 -14.27
N LEU A 142 17.22 -6.25 -13.51
CA LEU A 142 16.27 -6.04 -12.41
C LEU A 142 15.09 -5.21 -12.90
N LEU A 143 13.93 -5.37 -12.27
CA LEU A 143 12.73 -4.60 -12.56
C LEU A 143 12.18 -3.99 -11.26
N LEU A 144 12.01 -2.66 -11.21
CA LEU A 144 11.34 -2.00 -10.11
C LEU A 144 9.87 -2.40 -10.09
N THR A 145 9.39 -2.92 -8.97
CA THR A 145 8.04 -3.48 -8.85
C THR A 145 7.42 -3.16 -7.49
N LEU A 146 6.29 -3.75 -7.19
CA LEU A 146 5.56 -3.62 -5.93
C LEU A 146 5.38 -5.00 -5.30
N ASP A 147 5.30 -5.07 -3.97
CA ASP A 147 5.02 -6.32 -3.25
C ASP A 147 3.69 -6.98 -3.66
N ALA A 148 2.74 -6.19 -4.15
CA ALA A 148 1.48 -6.70 -4.71
C ALA A 148 1.65 -7.48 -6.03
N TRP A 149 2.79 -7.36 -6.68
CA TRP A 149 3.08 -7.97 -7.98
C TRP A 149 3.97 -9.20 -7.87
N ASP A 150 3.99 -9.81 -6.69
CA ASP A 150 4.65 -11.11 -6.54
C ASP A 150 4.01 -12.14 -7.48
N ASN A 151 4.87 -12.93 -8.15
CA ASN A 151 4.48 -13.94 -9.15
C ASN A 151 3.72 -13.40 -10.38
N ILE A 152 3.94 -12.15 -10.78
CA ILE A 152 3.32 -11.58 -11.99
C ILE A 152 3.81 -12.25 -13.29
N HIS A 153 5.03 -12.79 -13.27
CA HIS A 153 5.64 -13.52 -14.38
C HIS A 153 6.26 -14.82 -13.89
N PRO A 154 6.12 -15.95 -14.61
CA PRO A 154 6.57 -17.26 -14.14
C PRO A 154 8.09 -17.35 -13.91
N SER A 155 8.87 -16.62 -14.71
CA SER A 155 10.35 -16.63 -14.64
C SER A 155 10.92 -15.60 -13.67
N LEU A 156 10.10 -14.64 -13.19
CA LEU A 156 10.51 -13.60 -12.25
C LEU A 156 10.00 -13.93 -10.85
N PHE A 157 10.63 -13.35 -9.86
CA PHE A 157 10.10 -13.26 -8.50
C PHE A 157 10.55 -11.96 -7.85
N THR A 158 9.75 -11.51 -6.88
CA THR A 158 9.93 -10.21 -6.24
C THR A 158 10.63 -10.36 -4.92
N LEU A 159 11.65 -9.52 -4.68
CA LEU A 159 12.35 -9.41 -3.41
C LEU A 159 12.16 -8.03 -2.79
N PRO A 160 11.97 -7.95 -1.47
CA PRO A 160 12.00 -6.68 -0.76
C PRO A 160 13.43 -6.11 -0.76
N VAL A 161 13.53 -4.79 -0.72
CA VAL A 161 14.80 -4.07 -0.63
C VAL A 161 14.85 -3.28 0.67
N GLU A 162 16.05 -3.03 1.19
CA GLU A 162 16.28 -2.24 2.41
C GLU A 162 16.20 -0.74 2.15
N TRP A 163 15.01 -0.28 1.76
CA TRP A 163 14.65 1.12 1.57
C TRP A 163 13.21 1.36 2.06
N ASP A 164 12.81 2.63 2.16
CA ASP A 164 11.48 3.02 2.64
C ASP A 164 10.70 3.74 1.52
N TYR A 165 10.64 3.12 0.33
CA TYR A 165 9.83 3.64 -0.76
C TYR A 165 8.50 2.89 -0.82
N GLN A 166 7.41 3.66 -0.89
CA GLN A 166 6.07 3.14 -0.93
C GLN A 166 5.23 3.78 -2.03
N MET A 167 4.32 3.01 -2.61
CA MET A 167 3.34 3.45 -3.57
C MET A 167 1.94 3.44 -2.96
N PRO A 168 1.29 4.60 -2.78
CA PRO A 168 -0.07 4.61 -2.29
C PRO A 168 -1.04 4.06 -3.33
N TYR A 169 -2.00 3.27 -2.89
CA TYR A 169 -3.13 2.84 -3.70
C TYR A 169 -4.45 3.20 -3.05
N GLY A 170 -5.49 3.28 -3.85
CA GLY A 170 -6.79 3.68 -3.32
C GLY A 170 -7.92 3.56 -4.31
N LEU A 171 -9.06 3.99 -3.81
CA LEU A 171 -10.30 4.06 -4.56
C LEU A 171 -10.41 5.43 -5.22
N LEU A 172 -10.27 5.46 -6.53
CA LEU A 172 -10.45 6.65 -7.37
C LEU A 172 -11.91 6.82 -7.72
N TYR A 173 -12.40 8.04 -7.64
CA TYR A 173 -13.77 8.41 -7.97
C TYR A 173 -13.86 9.87 -8.41
N LYS A 174 -14.98 10.25 -9.03
CA LYS A 174 -15.21 11.62 -9.49
C LYS A 174 -15.13 12.65 -8.35
N LYS A 175 -14.53 13.83 -8.56
CA LYS A 175 -14.44 14.90 -7.54
C LYS A 175 -15.77 15.26 -6.91
N ASN A 176 -16.84 15.29 -7.71
CA ASN A 176 -18.21 15.54 -7.24
C ASN A 176 -19.10 14.33 -7.57
N PRO A 177 -18.95 13.20 -6.84
CA PRO A 177 -19.70 12.00 -7.17
C PRO A 177 -21.17 12.14 -6.82
N PRO A 178 -22.07 11.39 -7.49
CA PRO A 178 -23.48 11.30 -7.14
C PRO A 178 -23.68 10.86 -5.69
N LYS A 179 -24.90 11.14 -5.15
CA LYS A 179 -25.22 10.81 -3.75
C LYS A 179 -24.99 9.33 -3.43
N GLN A 180 -25.40 8.42 -4.30
CA GLN A 180 -25.20 6.97 -4.10
C GLN A 180 -23.73 6.60 -3.93
N VAL A 181 -22.85 7.17 -4.75
CA VAL A 181 -21.40 6.94 -4.68
C VAL A 181 -20.83 7.52 -3.38
N LYS A 182 -21.29 8.73 -2.97
CA LYS A 182 -20.90 9.31 -1.67
C LYS A 182 -21.32 8.44 -0.48
N ASP A 183 -22.51 7.90 -0.53
CA ASP A 183 -23.05 7.06 0.55
C ASP A 183 -22.30 5.72 0.59
N CYS A 184 -22.02 5.10 -0.56
CA CYS A 184 -21.18 3.91 -0.64
C CYS A 184 -19.75 4.14 -0.09
N LEU A 185 -19.12 5.28 -0.47
CA LEU A 185 -17.80 5.66 0.09
C LEU A 185 -17.82 5.82 1.60
N LYS A 186 -18.85 6.44 2.17
CA LYS A 186 -18.99 6.59 3.61
C LYS A 186 -19.11 5.22 4.29
N GLU A 187 -19.89 4.31 3.72
CA GLU A 187 -20.03 2.96 4.28
C GLU A 187 -18.71 2.18 4.23
N LEU A 188 -17.98 2.23 3.10
CA LEU A 188 -16.65 1.62 2.97
C LEU A 188 -15.68 2.13 4.04
N ILE A 189 -15.64 3.47 4.24
CA ILE A 189 -14.79 4.10 5.25
C ILE A 189 -15.20 3.64 6.67
N ASN A 190 -16.50 3.60 6.94
CA ASN A 190 -17.01 3.21 8.25
C ASN A 190 -16.72 1.74 8.55
N MET A 191 -16.82 0.84 7.55
CA MET A 191 -16.48 -0.57 7.70
C MET A 191 -15.00 -0.76 8.00
N SER A 192 -14.13 -0.11 7.24
CA SER A 192 -12.68 -0.14 7.47
C SER A 192 -12.32 0.35 8.88
N ASN A 193 -12.88 1.47 9.30
CA ASN A 193 -12.66 2.00 10.65
C ASN A 193 -13.21 1.07 11.74
N ARG A 194 -14.35 0.42 11.52
CA ARG A 194 -14.94 -0.52 12.47
C ARG A 194 -14.02 -1.72 12.72
N THR A 195 -13.45 -2.30 11.67
CA THR A 195 -12.50 -3.42 11.81
C THR A 195 -11.25 -2.99 12.57
N LYS A 196 -10.70 -1.81 12.28
CA LYS A 196 -9.55 -1.28 13.04
C LYS A 196 -9.87 -1.10 14.52
N LEU A 197 -11.05 -0.56 14.86
CA LEU A 197 -11.47 -0.39 16.24
C LEU A 197 -11.71 -1.74 16.92
N GLN A 198 -12.28 -2.74 16.25
CA GLN A 198 -12.43 -4.09 16.79
C GLN A 198 -11.06 -4.71 17.11
N LEU A 199 -10.06 -4.52 16.25
CA LEU A 199 -8.69 -4.97 16.49
C LEU A 199 -8.03 -4.23 17.66
N GLU A 200 -8.26 -2.91 17.80
CA GLU A 200 -7.81 -2.10 18.93
C GLU A 200 -8.39 -2.63 20.25
N ASP A 201 -9.71 -2.84 20.29
CA ASP A 201 -10.40 -3.33 21.49
C ASP A 201 -9.91 -4.73 21.87
N ALA A 202 -9.83 -5.65 20.90
CA ALA A 202 -9.33 -7.00 21.13
C ALA A 202 -7.87 -7.02 21.61
N PHE A 203 -7.03 -6.16 21.05
CA PHE A 203 -5.64 -6.04 21.48
C PHE A 203 -5.53 -5.53 22.93
N LYS A 204 -6.29 -4.50 23.27
CA LYS A 204 -6.34 -3.97 24.64
C LYS A 204 -6.85 -5.01 25.64
N GLU A 205 -7.85 -5.81 25.28
CA GLU A 205 -8.34 -6.90 26.12
C GLU A 205 -7.28 -8.01 26.28
N LEU A 206 -6.60 -8.41 25.20
CA LEU A 206 -5.53 -9.41 25.28
C LEU A 206 -4.36 -8.97 26.17
N LEU A 207 -4.05 -7.66 26.24
CA LEU A 207 -3.05 -7.12 27.15
C LEU A 207 -3.44 -7.26 28.62
N LEU A 208 -4.73 -7.39 28.95
CA LEU A 208 -5.17 -7.68 30.32
C LEU A 208 -5.03 -9.17 30.67
N GLU A 209 -5.03 -10.05 29.67
CA GLU A 209 -4.98 -11.50 29.85
C GLU A 209 -3.55 -12.05 29.81
N LYS A 210 -2.65 -11.43 29.00
CA LYS A 210 -1.29 -11.92 28.77
C LYS A 210 -0.32 -10.80 28.40
N THR A 211 0.97 -11.05 28.64
CA THR A 211 2.04 -10.10 28.30
C THR A 211 2.15 -9.92 26.80
N PHE A 212 2.55 -8.73 26.35
CA PHE A 212 2.67 -8.35 24.94
C PHE A 212 3.39 -9.40 24.07
N HIS A 213 4.56 -9.89 24.52
CA HIS A 213 5.38 -10.87 23.78
C HIS A 213 4.68 -12.22 23.53
N LYS A 214 3.56 -12.49 24.22
CA LYS A 214 2.73 -13.70 24.04
C LYS A 214 1.50 -13.47 23.18
N ILE A 215 1.24 -12.22 22.78
CA ILE A 215 0.12 -11.90 21.90
C ILE A 215 0.52 -12.18 20.45
N THR A 216 -0.29 -12.93 19.75
CA THR A 216 -0.09 -13.26 18.33
C THR A 216 -1.23 -12.69 17.49
N ILE A 217 -0.96 -12.52 16.17
CA ILE A 217 -2.02 -12.15 15.22
C ILE A 217 -3.16 -13.16 15.25
N LYS A 218 -2.86 -14.46 15.49
CA LYS A 218 -3.88 -15.50 15.62
C LYS A 218 -4.84 -15.23 16.80
N ASP A 219 -4.30 -14.81 17.94
CA ASP A 219 -5.13 -14.47 19.09
C ASP A 219 -6.11 -13.33 18.80
N LEU A 220 -5.65 -12.31 18.07
CA LEU A 220 -6.51 -11.20 17.63
C LEU A 220 -7.59 -11.67 16.67
N MET A 221 -7.23 -12.50 15.67
CA MET A 221 -8.19 -13.03 14.70
C MET A 221 -9.27 -13.86 15.39
N ASP A 222 -8.86 -14.76 16.30
CA ASP A 222 -9.78 -15.61 17.04
C ASP A 222 -10.73 -14.77 17.91
N LYS A 223 -10.22 -13.71 18.55
CA LYS A 223 -11.00 -12.82 19.42
C LYS A 223 -11.94 -11.89 18.62
N CYS A 224 -11.52 -11.40 17.48
CA CYS A 224 -12.34 -10.53 16.61
C CYS A 224 -13.23 -11.31 15.64
N HIS A 225 -13.06 -12.62 15.51
CA HIS A 225 -13.71 -13.45 14.49
C HIS A 225 -13.47 -12.92 13.05
N ILE A 226 -12.26 -12.45 12.76
CA ILE A 226 -11.86 -11.99 11.45
C ILE A 226 -10.86 -12.95 10.79
N SER A 227 -10.80 -12.92 9.47
CA SER A 227 -9.82 -13.71 8.72
C SER A 227 -8.41 -13.10 8.81
N ARG A 228 -7.38 -13.93 8.58
CA ARG A 228 -5.99 -13.49 8.49
C ARG A 228 -5.81 -12.41 7.41
N ILE A 229 -6.49 -12.56 6.30
CA ILE A 229 -6.48 -11.61 5.19
C ILE A 229 -7.05 -10.25 5.66
N ALA A 230 -8.15 -10.24 6.44
CA ALA A 230 -8.73 -9.01 6.95
C ALA A 230 -7.81 -8.27 7.93
N PHE A 231 -6.97 -8.97 8.69
CA PHE A 231 -5.94 -8.35 9.51
C PHE A 231 -4.88 -7.67 8.64
N TYR A 232 -4.27 -8.43 7.72
CA TYR A 232 -3.20 -7.92 6.86
C TYR A 232 -3.65 -6.84 5.87
N TYR A 233 -4.96 -6.73 5.63
CA TYR A 233 -5.53 -5.59 4.92
C TYR A 233 -5.35 -4.26 5.67
N HIS A 234 -5.39 -4.29 6.99
CA HIS A 234 -5.32 -3.08 7.79
C HIS A 234 -3.94 -2.80 8.36
N PHE A 235 -3.16 -3.85 8.60
CA PHE A 235 -1.89 -3.77 9.30
C PHE A 235 -0.90 -4.81 8.76
N GLN A 236 0.35 -4.40 8.56
CA GLN A 236 1.42 -5.29 8.09
C GLN A 236 1.77 -6.34 9.12
N ASP A 237 1.80 -5.94 10.38
CA ASP A 237 2.09 -6.80 11.53
C ASP A 237 1.45 -6.24 12.81
N LEU A 238 1.80 -6.86 13.95
CA LEU A 238 1.31 -6.45 15.26
C LEU A 238 1.85 -5.06 15.67
N TYR A 239 3.05 -4.71 15.24
CA TYR A 239 3.66 -3.43 15.59
C TYR A 239 3.00 -2.27 14.84
N ASP A 240 2.61 -2.48 13.59
CA ASP A 240 1.84 -1.51 12.80
C ASP A 240 0.46 -1.23 13.44
N LEU A 241 -0.23 -2.27 13.93
CA LEU A 241 -1.44 -2.11 14.72
C LEU A 241 -1.20 -1.26 15.98
N ILE A 242 -0.13 -1.52 16.72
CA ILE A 242 0.22 -0.77 17.93
C ILE A 242 0.52 0.69 17.60
N GLU A 243 1.31 0.94 16.57
CA GLU A 243 1.60 2.30 16.12
C GLU A 243 0.32 3.06 15.79
N TRP A 244 -0.60 2.42 15.06
CA TRP A 244 -1.89 3.01 14.74
C TRP A 244 -2.71 3.32 15.99
N ILE A 245 -2.80 2.39 16.97
CA ILE A 245 -3.50 2.59 18.26
C ILE A 245 -2.92 3.79 18.98
N LEU A 246 -1.60 3.87 19.11
CA LEU A 246 -0.92 4.98 19.80
C LEU A 246 -1.18 6.33 19.13
N ILE A 247 -1.14 6.37 17.80
CA ILE A 247 -1.46 7.58 17.03
C ILE A 247 -2.91 8.02 17.25
N GLU A 248 -3.87 7.08 17.23
CA GLU A 248 -5.28 7.40 17.43
C GLU A 248 -5.59 7.83 18.87
N ASP A 249 -5.00 7.17 19.87
CA ASP A 249 -5.16 7.56 21.27
C ASP A 249 -4.56 8.96 21.53
N ALA A 250 -3.43 9.26 20.92
CA ALA A 250 -2.83 10.59 21.00
C ALA A 250 -3.68 11.65 20.27
N ARG A 251 -4.23 11.34 19.09
CA ARG A 251 -5.18 12.23 18.39
C ARG A 251 -6.43 12.51 19.23
N LYS A 252 -6.98 11.48 19.89
CA LYS A 252 -8.12 11.60 20.81
C LYS A 252 -7.77 12.50 22.01
N ALA A 253 -6.57 12.33 22.59
CA ALA A 253 -6.09 13.15 23.71
C ALA A 253 -5.87 14.62 23.32
N LEU A 254 -5.28 14.88 22.16
CA LEU A 254 -5.03 16.24 21.64
C LEU A 254 -6.34 16.97 21.30
N LYS A 255 -7.33 16.28 20.71
CA LYS A 255 -8.67 16.86 20.46
C LYS A 255 -9.36 17.29 21.73
N LYS A 256 -9.22 16.54 22.83
CA LYS A 256 -9.79 16.91 24.14
C LYS A 256 -9.13 18.14 24.77
N ARG A 257 -7.86 18.45 24.46
CA ARG A 257 -7.08 19.52 25.10
C ARG A 257 -6.95 20.81 24.29
N LYS A 258 -7.57 20.95 23.11
CA LYS A 258 -7.43 22.15 22.23
C LYS A 258 -5.96 22.59 21.98
N ILE A 259 -5.01 21.67 21.91
CA ILE A 259 -3.59 21.99 21.74
C ILE A 259 -3.25 21.92 20.24
N MET A 260 -2.65 23.00 19.76
CA MET A 260 -2.21 23.23 18.37
C MET A 260 -1.05 22.32 17.96
N TYR A 261 -1.09 21.89 16.71
CA TYR A 261 -0.07 21.37 15.83
C TYR A 261 1.27 20.92 16.43
N ILE A 262 1.46 19.61 16.53
CA ILE A 262 2.77 18.96 16.58
C ILE A 262 2.94 18.23 15.25
N GLY A 263 4.05 18.44 14.55
CA GLY A 263 4.36 17.77 13.29
C GLY A 263 4.49 16.25 13.46
N LYS A 264 4.21 15.47 12.40
CA LYS A 264 4.22 13.99 12.43
C LYS A 264 5.56 13.43 12.98
N LYS A 265 6.69 14.08 12.67
CA LYS A 265 8.02 13.70 13.19
C LYS A 265 8.18 13.93 14.68
N ASP A 266 7.72 15.06 15.17
CA ASP A 266 7.84 15.43 16.59
C ASP A 266 6.92 14.58 17.47
N PHE A 267 5.79 14.16 16.90
CA PHE A 267 4.84 13.26 17.55
C PHE A 267 5.39 11.84 17.69
N LEU A 268 6.07 11.31 16.67
CA LEU A 268 6.76 10.01 16.73
C LEU A 268 7.90 10.01 17.76
N ILE A 269 8.63 11.11 17.90
CA ILE A 269 9.68 11.28 18.91
C ILE A 269 9.06 11.34 20.32
N PHE A 270 7.93 12.02 20.48
CA PHE A 270 7.18 12.07 21.73
C PHE A 270 6.65 10.67 22.13
N LEU A 271 6.08 9.92 21.18
CA LEU A 271 5.63 8.55 21.41
C LEU A 271 6.77 7.60 21.77
N LYS A 272 7.90 7.66 21.07
CA LYS A 272 9.09 6.86 21.42
C LYS A 272 9.58 7.14 22.83
N ARG A 273 9.55 8.40 23.27
CA ARG A 273 9.88 8.78 24.66
C ARG A 273 8.83 8.30 25.65
N PHE A 274 7.55 8.36 25.31
CA PHE A 274 6.45 7.91 26.18
C PHE A 274 6.46 6.38 26.36
N ILE A 275 6.76 5.61 25.30
CA ILE A 275 6.92 4.15 25.36
C ILE A 275 8.14 3.77 26.21
N LEU A 276 9.27 4.48 26.07
CA LEU A 276 10.48 4.27 26.88
C LEU A 276 10.24 4.54 28.37
N ILE A 277 9.39 5.50 28.71
CA ILE A 277 9.07 5.85 30.10
C ILE A 277 8.14 4.81 30.73
N ASN A 278 7.18 4.25 29.99
CA ASN A 278 6.26 3.21 30.48
C ASN A 278 6.83 1.79 30.46
N HIS A 279 8.01 1.56 29.90
CA HIS A 279 8.76 0.28 30.01
C HIS A 279 9.78 0.26 31.17
N LEU A 280 9.86 1.33 31.95
CA LEU A 280 10.74 1.45 33.13
C LEU A 280 10.01 1.38 34.48
N PHE A 281 8.71 1.03 34.48
CA PHE A 281 7.94 0.76 35.68
C PHE A 281 7.23 -0.58 35.62
#